data_10368eb3331e2e2a58b16331641ff2b9
#
_entry.id   10368eb3331e2e2a58b16331641ff2b9
#
_cell.length_a   1.000
_cell.length_b   1.000
_cell.length_c   1.000
_cell.angle_alpha   90.00
_cell.angle_beta   90.00
_cell.angle_gamma   90.00
#
_symmetry.space_group_name_H-M   'P 1'
#
loop_
_entity.id
_entity.type
_entity.pdbx_description
1 polymer ?
#
loop_
_entity_poly.entity_id
_entity_poly.type
_entity_poly.pdbx_seq_one_letter_code
_entity_poly.pdbx_strand_id
1 'polypeptide(L)'
;MESAAQLGSACRSDFVAAVGHCYESSPWVAERAHAAGPFDTLTAVEEAMWAAVTSSSEEEQLALLNSHPDLAGRAALAGEVTAESSEEQRRAGLDSLTQQEMARFTQMNTAYKAQFGFPFILAIRNATKRTILGAYENRLCNALGVERAAALAQVRKIAWMRLRMVVPPASTGKLTCHVLDTARGCPAANMSVTLRYLGGSGSDEAAGPTIVGDYLTNSDGRLDGPALQGSDLKEGRYALTCPSHHV
;
A
#
# COMPACT_ATOMS: atom_id res chain seq x y z
N MET A 1 -18.85 -8.83 5.75
CA MET A 1 -19.40 -8.06 6.89
C MET A 1 -19.87 -6.72 6.40
N GLU A 2 -20.98 -6.20 6.94
CA GLU A 2 -21.63 -5.00 6.39
C GLU A 2 -21.16 -3.70 7.03
N SER A 3 -20.47 -3.76 8.18
CA SER A 3 -19.94 -2.57 8.86
C SER A 3 -18.68 -2.84 9.69
N ALA A 4 -17.96 -1.76 10.03
CA ALA A 4 -16.79 -1.83 10.90
C ALA A 4 -17.16 -2.31 12.31
N ALA A 5 -18.31 -1.88 12.84
CA ALA A 5 -18.77 -2.29 14.16
C ALA A 5 -19.13 -3.78 14.22
N GLN A 6 -19.72 -4.35 13.15
CA GLN A 6 -19.97 -5.79 13.07
C GLN A 6 -18.64 -6.57 13.03
N LEU A 7 -17.67 -6.11 12.26
CA LEU A 7 -16.33 -6.69 12.24
C LEU A 7 -15.67 -6.61 13.62
N GLY A 8 -15.74 -5.45 14.27
CA GLY A 8 -15.09 -5.19 15.55
C GLY A 8 -15.71 -5.93 16.74
N SER A 9 -16.97 -6.35 16.63
CA SER A 9 -17.69 -7.16 17.64
C SER A 9 -17.74 -8.66 17.33
N ALA A 10 -17.14 -9.08 16.22
CA ALA A 10 -17.12 -10.48 15.81
C ALA A 10 -16.32 -11.36 16.79
N CYS A 11 -16.68 -12.64 16.91
CA CYS A 11 -15.85 -13.58 17.64
C CYS A 11 -14.47 -13.74 16.96
N ARG A 12 -13.48 -14.25 17.70
CA ARG A 12 -12.09 -14.38 17.20
C ARG A 12 -12.01 -15.13 15.87
N SER A 13 -12.70 -16.24 15.74
CA SER A 13 -12.68 -17.04 14.50
C SER A 13 -13.21 -16.26 13.31
N ASP A 14 -14.32 -15.56 13.48
CA ASP A 14 -14.96 -14.79 12.42
C ASP A 14 -14.15 -13.54 12.06
N PHE A 15 -13.56 -12.89 13.08
CA PHE A 15 -12.65 -11.76 12.86
C PHE A 15 -11.42 -12.18 12.06
N VAL A 16 -10.74 -13.26 12.46
CA VAL A 16 -9.55 -13.77 11.75
C VAL A 16 -9.90 -14.27 10.35
N ALA A 17 -11.04 -14.93 10.17
CA ALA A 17 -11.51 -15.33 8.84
C ALA A 17 -11.74 -14.10 7.93
N ALA A 18 -12.25 -13.01 8.50
CA ALA A 18 -12.55 -11.80 7.74
C ALA A 18 -11.29 -10.98 7.37
N VAL A 19 -10.31 -10.83 8.27
CA VAL A 19 -9.20 -9.89 8.08
C VAL A 19 -7.81 -10.52 8.15
N GLY A 20 -7.70 -11.82 8.45
CA GLY A 20 -6.41 -12.51 8.57
C GLY A 20 -5.59 -12.52 7.29
N HIS A 21 -6.25 -12.45 6.12
CA HIS A 21 -5.62 -12.36 4.80
C HIS A 21 -5.06 -10.96 4.46
N CYS A 22 -5.37 -9.93 5.27
CA CYS A 22 -4.88 -8.57 5.02
C CYS A 22 -3.34 -8.49 5.11
N TYR A 23 -2.74 -9.26 6.03
CA TYR A 23 -1.29 -9.42 6.11
C TYR A 23 -0.89 -10.73 5.45
N GLU A 24 0.00 -10.66 4.46
CA GLU A 24 0.39 -11.79 3.61
C GLU A 24 0.81 -13.00 4.46
N SER A 25 0.12 -14.13 4.29
CA SER A 25 0.37 -15.40 5.00
C SER A 25 0.60 -15.27 6.52
N SER A 26 0.03 -14.21 7.15
CA SER A 26 0.31 -13.86 8.54
C SER A 26 -0.97 -13.62 9.36
N PRO A 27 -1.86 -14.62 9.47
CA PRO A 27 -3.12 -14.48 10.22
C PRO A 27 -2.91 -14.18 11.71
N TRP A 28 -1.72 -14.46 12.26
CA TRP A 28 -1.35 -14.16 13.63
C TRP A 28 -1.50 -12.66 13.98
N VAL A 29 -1.38 -11.77 12.98
CA VAL A 29 -1.57 -10.32 13.17
C VAL A 29 -3.02 -10.04 13.58
N ALA A 30 -3.99 -10.60 12.85
CA ALA A 30 -5.41 -10.49 13.18
C ALA A 30 -5.74 -11.19 14.51
N GLU A 31 -5.13 -12.34 14.78
CA GLU A 31 -5.32 -13.07 16.03
C GLU A 31 -4.90 -12.24 17.25
N ARG A 32 -3.77 -11.55 17.18
CA ARG A 32 -3.28 -10.68 18.26
C ARG A 32 -4.11 -9.39 18.34
N ALA A 33 -4.45 -8.80 17.21
CA ALA A 33 -5.24 -7.58 17.16
C ALA A 33 -6.62 -7.76 17.80
N HIS A 34 -7.28 -8.92 17.61
CA HIS A 34 -8.60 -9.20 18.19
C HIS A 34 -8.67 -8.99 19.70
N ALA A 35 -7.57 -9.27 20.41
CA ALA A 35 -7.52 -9.11 21.88
C ALA A 35 -7.65 -7.64 22.36
N ALA A 36 -7.43 -6.66 21.46
CA ALA A 36 -7.58 -5.24 21.76
C ALA A 36 -8.99 -4.69 21.45
N GLY A 37 -9.89 -5.53 20.92
CA GLY A 37 -11.29 -5.14 20.62
C GLY A 37 -12.18 -5.06 21.85
N PRO A 38 -13.47 -4.70 21.69
CA PRO A 38 -14.14 -4.49 20.39
C PRO A 38 -13.73 -3.19 19.68
N PHE A 39 -14.02 -3.09 18.37
CA PHE A 39 -13.65 -1.95 17.54
C PHE A 39 -14.88 -1.31 16.88
N ASP A 40 -15.00 0.01 16.98
CA ASP A 40 -16.09 0.76 16.35
C ASP A 40 -15.77 1.20 14.91
N THR A 41 -14.49 1.25 14.53
CA THR A 41 -14.03 1.76 13.24
C THR A 41 -12.99 0.86 12.59
N LEU A 42 -12.92 0.88 11.26
CA LEU A 42 -11.84 0.19 10.53
C LEU A 42 -10.45 0.74 10.87
N THR A 43 -10.38 2.03 11.22
CA THR A 43 -9.12 2.64 11.66
C THR A 43 -8.64 2.00 12.97
N ALA A 44 -9.54 1.79 13.94
CA ALA A 44 -9.18 1.12 15.19
C ALA A 44 -8.73 -0.34 14.95
N VAL A 45 -9.37 -1.06 14.03
CA VAL A 45 -8.92 -2.41 13.62
C VAL A 45 -7.51 -2.34 13.01
N GLU A 46 -7.27 -1.41 12.10
CA GLU A 46 -5.96 -1.23 11.45
C GLU A 46 -4.87 -0.88 12.46
N GLU A 47 -5.13 0.03 13.37
CA GLU A 47 -4.20 0.43 14.42
C GLU A 47 -3.85 -0.73 15.35
N ALA A 48 -4.84 -1.55 15.74
CA ALA A 48 -4.59 -2.75 16.53
C ALA A 48 -3.76 -3.79 15.78
N MET A 49 -4.03 -4.01 14.48
CA MET A 49 -3.24 -4.90 13.64
C MET A 49 -1.80 -4.38 13.47
N TRP A 50 -1.64 -3.07 13.28
CA TRP A 50 -0.32 -2.46 13.19
C TRP A 50 0.44 -2.52 14.52
N ALA A 51 -0.23 -2.32 15.64
CA ALA A 51 0.35 -2.47 16.97
C ALA A 51 0.86 -3.91 17.20
N ALA A 52 0.11 -4.92 16.74
CA ALA A 52 0.53 -6.32 16.80
C ALA A 52 1.84 -6.56 16.02
N VAL A 53 2.02 -5.92 14.86
CA VAL A 53 3.26 -6.00 14.06
C VAL A 53 4.40 -5.26 14.75
N THR A 54 4.18 -4.03 15.22
CA THR A 54 5.25 -3.21 15.80
C THR A 54 5.73 -3.70 17.16
N SER A 55 4.88 -4.40 17.91
CA SER A 55 5.24 -5.04 19.18
C SER A 55 5.80 -6.45 19.02
N SER A 56 5.84 -7.01 17.80
CA SER A 56 6.40 -8.34 17.54
C SER A 56 7.93 -8.32 17.50
N SER A 57 8.54 -9.49 17.62
CA SER A 57 10.01 -9.62 17.56
C SER A 57 10.57 -9.28 16.18
N GLU A 58 11.87 -9.01 16.09
CA GLU A 58 12.52 -8.77 14.80
C GLU A 58 12.42 -9.98 13.86
N GLU A 59 12.47 -11.19 14.41
CA GLU A 59 12.30 -12.43 13.65
C GLU A 59 10.90 -12.55 13.07
N GLU A 60 9.86 -12.22 13.85
CA GLU A 60 8.47 -12.23 13.38
C GLU A 60 8.23 -11.17 12.30
N GLN A 61 8.80 -9.96 12.47
CA GLN A 61 8.74 -8.90 11.44
C GLN A 61 9.46 -9.33 10.16
N LEU A 62 10.63 -9.96 10.29
CA LEU A 62 11.38 -10.47 9.13
C LEU A 62 10.62 -11.62 8.44
N ALA A 63 10.01 -12.51 9.20
CA ALA A 63 9.15 -13.57 8.66
C ALA A 63 7.96 -13.00 7.89
N LEU A 64 7.31 -11.95 8.44
CA LEU A 64 6.24 -11.22 7.76
C LEU A 64 6.73 -10.58 6.45
N LEU A 65 7.90 -9.95 6.43
CA LEU A 65 8.46 -9.39 5.20
C LEU A 65 8.75 -10.49 4.17
N ASN A 66 9.31 -11.62 4.60
CA ASN A 66 9.65 -12.75 3.74
C ASN A 66 8.43 -13.56 3.26
N SER A 67 7.24 -13.36 3.84
CA SER A 67 6.01 -13.97 3.34
C SER A 67 5.51 -13.32 2.03
N HIS A 68 5.99 -12.12 1.72
CA HIS A 68 5.58 -11.41 0.50
C HIS A 68 6.30 -11.96 -0.74
N PRO A 69 5.59 -12.13 -1.87
CA PRO A 69 6.22 -12.56 -3.11
C PRO A 69 7.05 -11.43 -3.74
N ASP A 70 8.03 -11.82 -4.54
CA ASP A 70 8.74 -10.87 -5.41
C ASP A 70 7.76 -10.22 -6.40
N LEU A 71 7.92 -8.92 -6.64
CA LEU A 71 7.21 -8.25 -7.72
C LEU A 71 7.71 -8.78 -9.08
N ALA A 72 6.77 -9.17 -9.96
CA ALA A 72 7.08 -9.82 -11.22
C ALA A 72 7.99 -11.05 -11.07
N GLY A 73 7.93 -11.73 -9.93
CA GLY A 73 8.70 -12.94 -9.67
C GLY A 73 8.12 -14.17 -10.34
N ARG A 74 8.92 -15.25 -10.42
CA ARG A 74 8.49 -16.52 -11.02
C ARG A 74 7.25 -17.10 -10.33
N ALA A 75 7.17 -17.02 -9.01
CA ALA A 75 6.01 -17.50 -8.25
C ALA A 75 4.72 -16.75 -8.62
N ALA A 76 4.80 -15.43 -8.81
CA ALA A 76 3.66 -14.63 -9.25
C ALA A 76 3.20 -14.99 -10.67
N LEU A 77 4.14 -15.23 -11.57
CA LEU A 77 3.85 -15.65 -12.95
C LEU A 77 3.31 -17.08 -13.05
N ALA A 78 3.70 -17.95 -12.12
CA ALA A 78 3.21 -19.33 -12.03
C ALA A 78 1.86 -19.44 -11.29
N GLY A 79 1.33 -18.34 -10.74
CA GLY A 79 0.10 -18.35 -9.93
C GLY A 79 0.29 -18.96 -8.54
N GLU A 80 1.52 -19.01 -8.04
CA GLU A 80 1.91 -19.61 -6.74
C GLU A 80 1.92 -18.58 -5.59
N VAL A 81 1.12 -17.52 -5.74
CA VAL A 81 0.97 -16.43 -4.75
C VAL A 81 -0.48 -16.32 -4.31
N THR A 82 -0.74 -15.59 -3.22
CA THR A 82 -2.13 -15.36 -2.78
C THR A 82 -2.95 -14.67 -3.88
N ALA A 83 -4.27 -14.87 -3.84
CA ALA A 83 -5.19 -14.27 -4.83
C ALA A 83 -5.09 -12.74 -4.82
N GLU A 84 -4.94 -12.15 -3.62
CA GLU A 84 -4.78 -10.71 -3.43
C GLU A 84 -3.49 -10.20 -4.09
N SER A 85 -2.36 -10.85 -3.83
CA SER A 85 -1.07 -10.47 -4.42
C SER A 85 -1.05 -10.66 -5.94
N SER A 86 -1.68 -11.72 -6.46
CA SER A 86 -1.83 -11.94 -7.89
C SER A 86 -2.62 -10.82 -8.56
N GLU A 87 -3.77 -10.46 -8.00
CA GLU A 87 -4.63 -9.41 -8.52
C GLU A 87 -3.97 -8.02 -8.44
N GLU A 88 -3.26 -7.74 -7.35
CA GLU A 88 -2.50 -6.48 -7.18
C GLU A 88 -1.42 -6.35 -8.27
N GLN A 89 -0.64 -7.41 -8.53
CA GLN A 89 0.39 -7.41 -9.56
C GLN A 89 -0.19 -7.32 -10.98
N ARG A 90 -1.30 -8.01 -11.24
CA ARG A 90 -2.00 -7.94 -12.53
C ARG A 90 -2.50 -6.51 -12.82
N ARG A 91 -3.09 -5.83 -11.84
CA ARG A 91 -3.54 -4.44 -11.98
C ARG A 91 -2.40 -3.46 -12.25
N ALA A 92 -1.20 -3.73 -11.75
CA ALA A 92 -0.01 -2.95 -12.02
C ALA A 92 0.65 -3.29 -13.38
N GLY A 93 0.07 -4.22 -14.17
CA GLY A 93 0.57 -4.66 -15.47
C GLY A 93 1.85 -5.50 -15.38
N LEU A 94 2.11 -6.14 -14.23
CA LEU A 94 3.31 -6.98 -14.04
C LEU A 94 3.15 -8.38 -14.63
N ASP A 95 1.95 -8.74 -15.09
CA ASP A 95 1.64 -9.97 -15.86
C ASP A 95 1.95 -9.84 -17.36
N SER A 96 2.21 -8.61 -17.84
CA SER A 96 2.42 -8.29 -19.25
C SER A 96 3.77 -7.59 -19.51
N LEU A 97 4.82 -8.12 -18.89
CA LEU A 97 6.18 -7.61 -19.06
C LEU A 97 6.82 -8.13 -20.35
N THR A 98 7.57 -7.26 -21.02
CA THR A 98 8.49 -7.68 -22.08
C THR A 98 9.64 -8.49 -21.47
N GLN A 99 10.35 -9.26 -22.30
CA GLN A 99 11.52 -10.03 -21.85
C GLN A 99 12.59 -9.13 -21.20
N GLN A 100 12.79 -7.93 -21.73
CA GLN A 100 13.75 -6.96 -21.18
C GLN A 100 13.30 -6.42 -19.82
N GLU A 101 12.01 -6.07 -19.66
CA GLU A 101 11.45 -5.65 -18.39
C GLU A 101 11.54 -6.76 -17.36
N MET A 102 11.19 -8.00 -17.73
CA MET A 102 11.31 -9.16 -16.87
C MET A 102 12.73 -9.37 -16.36
N ALA A 103 13.73 -9.31 -17.27
CA ALA A 103 15.13 -9.43 -16.88
C ALA A 103 15.54 -8.34 -15.88
N ARG A 104 15.08 -7.10 -16.08
CA ARG A 104 15.33 -5.99 -15.15
C ARG A 104 14.68 -6.22 -13.78
N PHE A 105 13.42 -6.61 -13.72
CA PHE A 105 12.76 -6.94 -12.45
C PHE A 105 13.48 -8.08 -11.72
N THR A 106 13.87 -9.13 -12.43
CA THR A 106 14.63 -10.25 -11.85
C THR A 106 15.97 -9.79 -11.27
N GLN A 107 16.72 -8.96 -12.00
CA GLN A 107 17.98 -8.39 -11.53
C GLN A 107 17.77 -7.54 -10.25
N MET A 108 16.76 -6.68 -10.25
CA MET A 108 16.44 -5.81 -9.10
C MET A 108 16.02 -6.61 -7.88
N ASN A 109 15.14 -7.62 -8.04
CA ASN A 109 14.76 -8.54 -6.96
C ASN A 109 15.97 -9.25 -6.36
N THR A 110 16.88 -9.76 -7.21
CA THR A 110 18.07 -10.46 -6.76
C THR A 110 19.02 -9.53 -5.98
N ALA A 111 19.28 -8.34 -6.51
CA ALA A 111 20.14 -7.36 -5.85
C ALA A 111 19.54 -6.90 -4.49
N TYR A 112 18.24 -6.65 -4.47
CA TYR A 112 17.57 -6.19 -3.27
C TYR A 112 17.57 -7.25 -2.16
N LYS A 113 17.24 -8.50 -2.48
CA LYS A 113 17.30 -9.62 -1.52
C LYS A 113 18.72 -9.89 -1.02
N ALA A 114 19.72 -9.80 -1.90
CA ALA A 114 21.11 -9.96 -1.50
C ALA A 114 21.57 -8.89 -0.50
N GLN A 115 21.05 -7.66 -0.63
CA GLN A 115 21.41 -6.54 0.24
C GLN A 115 20.65 -6.53 1.57
N PHE A 116 19.34 -6.83 1.55
CA PHE A 116 18.46 -6.61 2.70
C PHE A 116 17.94 -7.88 3.37
N GLY A 117 18.00 -9.04 2.70
CA GLY A 117 17.57 -10.34 3.24
C GLY A 117 16.05 -10.59 3.18
N PHE A 118 15.29 -9.70 2.53
CA PHE A 118 13.85 -9.84 2.31
C PHE A 118 13.45 -9.28 0.93
N PRO A 119 12.26 -9.66 0.38
CA PRO A 119 11.83 -9.16 -0.92
C PRO A 119 11.50 -7.67 -0.89
N PHE A 120 11.60 -7.02 -2.05
CA PHE A 120 11.15 -5.65 -2.20
C PHE A 120 9.62 -5.57 -2.11
N ILE A 121 9.14 -4.83 -1.13
CA ILE A 121 7.71 -4.65 -0.89
C ILE A 121 7.31 -3.22 -1.21
N LEU A 122 6.32 -3.09 -2.06
CA LEU A 122 5.71 -1.82 -2.46
C LEU A 122 4.20 -2.01 -2.63
N ALA A 123 3.42 -1.10 -2.10
CA ALA A 123 1.99 -1.03 -2.38
C ALA A 123 1.77 -0.51 -3.81
N ILE A 124 1.51 -1.44 -4.73
CA ILE A 124 1.52 -1.18 -6.18
C ILE A 124 0.15 -0.79 -6.76
N ARG A 125 -0.87 -0.62 -5.93
CA ARG A 125 -2.17 -0.11 -6.38
C ARG A 125 -1.99 1.26 -7.05
N ASN A 126 -2.35 1.36 -8.32
CA ASN A 126 -2.15 2.54 -9.18
C ASN A 126 -0.67 2.90 -9.48
N ALA A 127 0.28 2.02 -9.18
CA ALA A 127 1.67 2.19 -9.59
C ALA A 127 1.86 1.75 -11.05
N THR A 128 2.80 2.39 -11.75
CA THR A 128 3.25 1.98 -13.07
C THR A 128 4.56 1.20 -12.96
N LYS A 129 4.92 0.41 -13.98
CA LYS A 129 6.22 -0.27 -14.06
C LYS A 129 7.39 0.72 -13.81
N ARG A 130 7.30 1.93 -14.35
CA ARG A 130 8.33 2.96 -14.18
C ARG A 130 8.45 3.43 -12.74
N THR A 131 7.32 3.69 -12.07
CA THR A 131 7.34 4.12 -10.66
C THR A 131 7.85 3.02 -9.74
N ILE A 132 7.55 1.75 -10.05
CA ILE A 132 8.06 0.61 -9.31
C ILE A 132 9.58 0.51 -9.45
N LEU A 133 10.12 0.57 -10.68
CA LEU A 133 11.56 0.52 -10.91
C LEU A 133 12.30 1.70 -10.27
N GLY A 134 11.76 2.92 -10.36
CA GLY A 134 12.34 4.08 -9.67
C GLY A 134 12.33 3.94 -8.15
N ALA A 135 11.31 3.30 -7.58
CA ALA A 135 11.29 3.00 -6.16
C ALA A 135 12.37 1.98 -5.75
N TYR A 136 12.65 0.95 -6.58
CA TYR A 136 13.78 0.05 -6.35
C TYR A 136 15.11 0.81 -6.30
N GLU A 137 15.38 1.63 -7.32
CA GLU A 137 16.63 2.39 -7.45
C GLU A 137 16.87 3.28 -6.22
N ASN A 138 15.84 3.98 -5.79
CA ASN A 138 15.91 4.85 -4.62
C ASN A 138 16.14 4.05 -3.32
N ARG A 139 15.41 2.94 -3.13
CA ARG A 139 15.45 2.19 -1.87
C ARG A 139 16.66 1.29 -1.74
N LEU A 140 17.31 0.88 -2.83
CA LEU A 140 18.62 0.20 -2.79
C LEU A 140 19.73 1.07 -2.18
N CYS A 141 19.55 2.40 -2.11
CA CYS A 141 20.49 3.31 -1.45
C CYS A 141 20.29 3.41 0.07
N ASN A 142 19.26 2.79 0.63
CA ASN A 142 18.96 2.88 2.06
C ASN A 142 19.89 2.00 2.90
N ALA A 143 20.11 2.42 4.15
CA ALA A 143 20.67 1.55 5.17
C ALA A 143 19.63 0.49 5.60
N LEU A 144 20.07 -0.70 6.03
CA LEU A 144 19.21 -1.84 6.36
C LEU A 144 18.04 -1.48 7.31
N GLY A 145 18.32 -0.74 8.39
CA GLY A 145 17.28 -0.37 9.36
C GLY A 145 16.23 0.57 8.78
N VAL A 146 16.66 1.52 7.93
CA VAL A 146 15.77 2.45 7.22
C VAL A 146 14.90 1.66 6.23
N GLU A 147 15.52 0.72 5.51
CA GLU A 147 14.82 -0.07 4.51
C GLU A 147 13.82 -1.04 5.13
N ARG A 148 14.18 -1.68 6.26
CA ARG A 148 13.22 -2.52 7.01
C ARG A 148 12.00 -1.72 7.46
N ALA A 149 12.20 -0.53 8.01
CA ALA A 149 11.09 0.35 8.39
C ALA A 149 10.24 0.77 7.18
N ALA A 150 10.87 1.08 6.05
CA ALA A 150 10.18 1.41 4.79
C ALA A 150 9.37 0.22 4.28
N ALA A 151 9.92 -1.00 4.31
CA ALA A 151 9.24 -2.20 3.89
C ALA A 151 8.00 -2.50 4.77
N LEU A 152 8.14 -2.43 6.10
CA LEU A 152 7.01 -2.59 7.04
C LEU A 152 5.93 -1.53 6.82
N ALA A 153 6.30 -0.28 6.54
CA ALA A 153 5.34 0.76 6.19
C ALA A 153 4.57 0.44 4.89
N GLN A 154 5.21 -0.20 3.91
CA GLN A 154 4.51 -0.67 2.71
C GLN A 154 3.59 -1.86 3.01
N VAL A 155 4.00 -2.80 3.87
CA VAL A 155 3.12 -3.87 4.35
C VAL A 155 1.88 -3.30 5.03
N ARG A 156 2.03 -2.34 5.94
CA ARG A 156 0.91 -1.63 6.57
C ARG A 156 -0.04 -1.02 5.53
N LYS A 157 0.52 -0.37 4.51
CA LYS A 157 -0.27 0.24 3.42
C LYS A 157 -1.05 -0.81 2.62
N ILE A 158 -0.43 -1.94 2.29
CA ILE A 158 -1.10 -3.05 1.60
C ILE A 158 -2.22 -3.60 2.47
N ALA A 159 -1.94 -3.90 3.73
CA ALA A 159 -2.92 -4.43 4.68
C ALA A 159 -4.11 -3.48 4.85
N TRP A 160 -3.86 -2.18 4.95
CA TRP A 160 -4.92 -1.17 4.97
C TRP A 160 -5.79 -1.18 3.72
N MET A 161 -5.20 -1.31 2.54
CA MET A 161 -5.96 -1.39 1.28
C MET A 161 -6.85 -2.64 1.25
N ARG A 162 -6.35 -3.78 1.71
CA ARG A 162 -7.09 -5.04 1.79
C ARG A 162 -8.20 -4.97 2.85
N LEU A 163 -7.91 -4.42 4.03
CA LEU A 163 -8.90 -4.25 5.11
C LEU A 163 -10.12 -3.44 4.66
N ARG A 164 -9.92 -2.39 3.85
CA ARG A 164 -11.02 -1.59 3.29
C ARG A 164 -11.87 -2.32 2.24
N MET A 165 -11.42 -3.45 1.75
CA MET A 165 -12.24 -4.31 0.85
C MET A 165 -13.15 -5.26 1.64
N VAL A 166 -12.86 -5.48 2.93
CA VAL A 166 -13.66 -6.36 3.80
C VAL A 166 -14.99 -5.71 4.20
N VAL A 167 -15.01 -4.39 4.36
CA VAL A 167 -16.21 -3.63 4.72
C VAL A 167 -16.58 -2.71 3.55
N PRO A 168 -17.78 -2.85 2.98
CA PRO A 168 -18.23 -1.99 1.88
C PRO A 168 -18.23 -0.51 2.27
N PRO A 169 -17.96 0.39 1.33
CA PRO A 169 -17.91 1.81 1.59
C PRO A 169 -19.28 2.38 1.94
N ALA A 170 -19.35 3.15 3.02
CA ALA A 170 -20.52 3.95 3.34
C ALA A 170 -20.61 5.25 2.49
N SER A 171 -19.57 5.60 1.75
CA SER A 171 -19.45 6.87 1.04
C SER A 171 -19.37 6.67 -0.48
N THR A 172 -20.06 7.53 -1.24
CA THR A 172 -19.96 7.67 -2.70
C THR A 172 -18.99 8.76 -3.15
N GLY A 173 -18.28 9.40 -2.20
CA GLY A 173 -17.33 10.48 -2.46
C GLY A 173 -16.17 10.07 -3.35
N LYS A 174 -15.59 11.04 -4.05
CA LYS A 174 -14.40 10.88 -4.90
C LYS A 174 -13.42 12.01 -4.64
N LEU A 175 -12.14 11.67 -4.53
CA LEU A 175 -11.04 12.63 -4.56
C LEU A 175 -10.37 12.54 -5.93
N THR A 176 -10.39 13.64 -6.68
CA THR A 176 -9.76 13.75 -8.00
C THR A 176 -8.67 14.80 -7.95
N CYS A 177 -7.74 14.75 -8.91
CA CYS A 177 -6.67 15.72 -9.06
C CYS A 177 -6.64 16.24 -10.51
N HIS A 178 -6.38 17.53 -10.65
CA HIS A 178 -6.11 18.18 -11.93
C HIS A 178 -4.98 19.18 -11.74
N VAL A 179 -3.87 18.97 -12.41
CA VAL A 179 -2.68 19.82 -12.32
C VAL A 179 -2.53 20.63 -13.58
N LEU A 180 -2.38 21.94 -13.42
CA LEU A 180 -2.21 22.90 -14.50
C LEU A 180 -0.84 23.56 -14.41
N ASP A 181 -0.13 23.64 -15.54
CA ASP A 181 1.05 24.49 -15.69
C ASP A 181 0.58 25.90 -16.05
N THR A 182 0.45 26.72 -15.03
CA THR A 182 -0.05 28.10 -15.18
C THR A 182 0.94 29.01 -15.90
N ALA A 183 2.23 28.66 -15.91
CA ALA A 183 3.25 29.41 -16.63
C ALA A 183 3.15 29.19 -18.15
N ARG A 184 2.79 27.97 -18.56
CA ARG A 184 2.61 27.61 -19.98
C ARG A 184 1.15 27.69 -20.45
N GLY A 185 0.20 27.83 -19.53
CA GLY A 185 -1.23 27.88 -19.84
C GLY A 185 -1.80 26.56 -20.35
N CYS A 186 -1.24 25.43 -19.96
CA CYS A 186 -1.65 24.10 -20.43
C CYS A 186 -1.75 23.08 -19.25
N PRO A 187 -2.39 21.94 -19.48
CA PRO A 187 -2.37 20.84 -18.50
C PRO A 187 -0.94 20.35 -18.22
N ALA A 188 -0.64 20.06 -16.95
CA ALA A 188 0.65 19.49 -16.56
C ALA A 188 0.63 17.96 -16.76
N ALA A 189 1.00 17.51 -17.95
CA ALA A 189 1.10 16.09 -18.27
C ALA A 189 2.34 15.44 -17.64
N ASN A 190 2.24 14.14 -17.31
CA ASN A 190 3.31 13.34 -16.70
C ASN A 190 3.87 13.92 -15.39
N MET A 191 3.06 14.70 -14.67
CA MET A 191 3.40 15.23 -13.36
C MET A 191 3.24 14.12 -12.31
N SER A 192 4.27 13.90 -11.51
CA SER A 192 4.18 13.01 -10.33
C SER A 192 3.35 13.69 -9.24
N VAL A 193 2.39 12.97 -8.68
CA VAL A 193 1.51 13.45 -7.60
C VAL A 193 1.53 12.45 -6.47
N THR A 194 2.01 12.86 -5.30
CA THR A 194 1.95 12.07 -4.07
C THR A 194 0.79 12.53 -3.21
N LEU A 195 -0.14 11.62 -2.90
CA LEU A 195 -1.24 11.85 -1.97
C LEU A 195 -0.88 11.34 -0.58
N ARG A 196 -1.04 12.19 0.43
CA ARG A 196 -0.84 11.85 1.84
C ARG A 196 -2.12 12.08 2.62
N TYR A 197 -2.41 11.18 3.56
CA TYR A 197 -3.42 11.39 4.59
C TYR A 197 -2.75 12.03 5.81
N LEU A 198 -3.32 13.13 6.30
CA LEU A 198 -2.77 13.92 7.41
C LEU A 198 -3.52 13.70 8.74
N GLY A 199 -4.51 12.80 8.76
CA GLY A 199 -5.35 12.53 9.92
C GLY A 199 -6.74 13.15 9.85
N GLY A 200 -7.66 12.63 10.68
CA GLY A 200 -9.04 13.13 10.86
C GLY A 200 -9.15 14.13 12.03
N SER A 201 -10.32 14.72 12.20
CA SER A 201 -10.64 15.55 13.35
C SER A 201 -10.65 14.68 14.61
N GLY A 202 -9.63 14.82 15.46
CA GLY A 202 -9.50 14.08 16.74
C GLY A 202 -8.45 12.96 16.77
N SER A 203 -7.76 12.68 15.67
CA SER A 203 -6.64 11.72 15.66
C SER A 203 -5.33 12.42 16.02
N ASP A 204 -4.51 11.74 16.82
CA ASP A 204 -3.20 12.18 17.29
C ASP A 204 -2.34 12.77 16.15
N GLU A 205 -1.93 14.02 16.31
CA GLU A 205 -0.91 14.66 15.46
C GLU A 205 0.46 13.96 15.49
N ALA A 206 0.61 12.97 16.38
CA ALA A 206 1.85 12.20 16.56
C ALA A 206 2.12 11.16 15.45
N ALA A 207 1.12 10.70 14.73
CA ALA A 207 1.32 9.85 13.57
C ALA A 207 1.54 10.74 12.34
N GLY A 208 2.76 10.89 11.91
CA GLY A 208 3.13 11.69 10.73
C GLY A 208 2.32 11.34 9.46
N PRO A 209 2.41 12.19 8.41
CA PRO A 209 1.61 12.02 7.18
C PRO A 209 1.87 10.65 6.52
N THR A 210 0.80 9.89 6.30
CA THR A 210 0.88 8.57 5.64
C THR A 210 0.69 8.71 4.14
N ILE A 211 1.64 8.20 3.33
CA ILE A 211 1.48 8.16 1.87
C ILE A 211 0.36 7.17 1.52
N VAL A 212 -0.67 7.68 0.85
CA VAL A 212 -1.83 6.91 0.41
C VAL A 212 -1.68 6.42 -1.03
N GLY A 213 -1.04 7.21 -1.88
CA GLY A 213 -0.79 6.86 -3.28
C GLY A 213 0.20 7.78 -3.96
N ASP A 214 0.86 7.23 -4.98
CA ASP A 214 1.67 7.97 -5.93
C ASP A 214 1.05 7.78 -7.31
N TYR A 215 0.89 8.85 -8.05
CA TYR A 215 0.16 8.92 -9.31
C TYR A 215 0.96 9.68 -10.36
N LEU A 216 0.56 9.51 -11.62
CA LEU A 216 1.06 10.32 -12.74
C LEU A 216 -0.15 10.98 -13.43
N THR A 217 -0.02 12.24 -13.80
CA THR A 217 -1.05 12.90 -14.59
C THR A 217 -0.95 12.49 -16.06
N ASN A 218 -2.10 12.36 -16.72
CA ASN A 218 -2.22 12.12 -18.16
C ASN A 218 -2.04 13.41 -18.98
N SER A 219 -2.27 13.34 -20.29
CA SER A 219 -2.17 14.48 -21.22
C SER A 219 -3.04 15.68 -20.83
N ASP A 220 -4.14 15.44 -20.13
CA ASP A 220 -5.07 16.47 -19.67
C ASP A 220 -4.71 17.01 -18.27
N GLY A 221 -3.57 16.61 -17.71
CA GLY A 221 -3.16 16.98 -16.36
C GLY A 221 -3.99 16.31 -15.25
N ARG A 222 -4.78 15.29 -15.59
CA ARG A 222 -5.66 14.57 -14.66
C ARG A 222 -5.10 13.18 -14.34
N LEU A 223 -5.57 12.59 -13.27
CA LEU A 223 -5.38 11.14 -13.04
C LEU A 223 -6.36 10.38 -13.94
N ASP A 224 -5.99 9.18 -14.39
CA ASP A 224 -6.85 8.31 -15.22
C ASP A 224 -8.11 7.81 -14.47
N GLY A 225 -8.15 8.04 -13.17
CA GLY A 225 -9.29 7.77 -12.30
C GLY A 225 -9.22 8.58 -11.01
N PRO A 226 -10.20 8.46 -10.12
CA PRO A 226 -10.14 9.09 -8.80
C PRO A 226 -8.91 8.61 -8.01
N ALA A 227 -8.21 9.53 -7.35
CA ALA A 227 -7.14 9.17 -6.42
C ALA A 227 -7.67 8.33 -5.25
N LEU A 228 -8.88 8.64 -4.79
CA LEU A 228 -9.64 7.87 -3.81
C LEU A 228 -11.11 7.91 -4.16
N GLN A 229 -11.85 6.83 -3.86
CA GLN A 229 -13.31 6.82 -3.97
C GLN A 229 -13.93 5.82 -3.00
N GLY A 230 -15.18 6.05 -2.66
CA GLY A 230 -15.94 5.16 -1.78
C GLY A 230 -15.25 4.95 -0.44
N SER A 231 -15.04 3.69 -0.05
CA SER A 231 -14.36 3.32 1.22
C SER A 231 -12.91 3.78 1.29
N ASP A 232 -12.30 4.09 0.16
CA ASP A 232 -10.92 4.56 0.11
C ASP A 232 -10.79 6.01 0.56
N LEU A 233 -11.88 6.77 0.49
CA LEU A 233 -11.96 8.16 0.92
C LEU A 233 -12.46 8.23 2.37
N LYS A 234 -11.53 8.38 3.30
CA LYS A 234 -11.83 8.62 4.71
C LYS A 234 -12.18 10.09 4.94
N GLU A 235 -12.94 10.35 5.99
CA GLU A 235 -13.05 11.71 6.53
C GLU A 235 -11.69 12.15 7.11
N GLY A 236 -11.25 13.37 6.77
CA GLY A 236 -9.97 13.90 7.24
C GLY A 236 -9.30 14.85 6.27
N ARG A 237 -8.06 15.19 6.60
CA ARG A 237 -7.22 16.09 5.80
C ARG A 237 -6.31 15.29 4.90
N TYR A 238 -6.15 15.75 3.68
CA TYR A 238 -5.26 15.18 2.68
C TYR A 238 -4.31 16.25 2.14
N ALA A 239 -3.09 15.84 1.80
CA ALA A 239 -2.13 16.68 1.07
C ALA A 239 -1.77 16.02 -0.26
N LEU A 240 -1.82 16.83 -1.32
CA LEU A 240 -1.26 16.48 -2.62
C LEU A 240 0.06 17.22 -2.78
N THR A 241 1.12 16.49 -3.06
CA THR A 241 2.45 17.05 -3.36
C THR A 241 2.79 16.77 -4.80
N CYS A 242 2.99 17.83 -5.55
CA CYS A 242 3.52 17.79 -6.91
C CYS A 242 4.93 18.38 -6.86
N PRO A 243 6.01 17.61 -7.11
CA PRO A 243 7.34 18.18 -7.17
C PRO A 243 7.39 19.20 -8.31
N SER A 244 7.79 20.44 -8.00
CA SER A 244 8.09 21.43 -9.02
C SER A 244 9.36 20.97 -9.75
N HIS A 245 9.23 20.59 -11.01
CA HIS A 245 10.40 20.51 -11.87
C HIS A 245 10.83 21.94 -12.17
N HIS A 246 11.88 22.40 -11.52
CA HIS A 246 12.64 23.52 -12.06
C HIS A 246 13.28 23.01 -13.36
N VAL A 247 12.77 23.48 -14.48
CA VAL A 247 13.40 23.36 -15.80
C VAL A 247 14.58 24.31 -15.86
#